data_e95763ea6483ab9c3ca9258bae27cf04
#
_entry.id   e95763ea6483ab9c3ca9258bae27cf04
#
_cell.length_a   1.000
_cell.length_b   1.000
_cell.length_c   1.000
_cell.angle_alpha   90.00
_cell.angle_beta   90.00
_cell.angle_gamma   90.00
#
_symmetry.space_group_name_H-M   'P 1'
#
loop_
_entity.id
_entity.type
_entity.pdbx_description
1 polymer ?
#
loop_
_entity_poly.entity_id
_entity_poly.type
_entity_poly.pdbx_seq_one_letter_code
_entity_poly.pdbx_strand_id
1 'polypeptide(L)'
;MKKKNVLLFFLFLSCFVFLSVSLSAEQMYSPSWGYALDLPEDFVLANREGNERYLFQHAILPVDLQIALYEEPQFKTAKEAAEHVFKQLKMTHKDVPFVWRNKEALLSSVSFLYSPSEKYKPKELSGWVLSLELPNKTGWLVLLTYTDKDKAKECENLMISSLDTVYTDTMSYFETGPVTTALYPKTKEKTIEYTFNNKNISFTIDESDAEANKSVIDREFSVLTMYLNHDNLIAAWQRFYKIIFRDAWNRIAPASFAVYTSLFDENNQNGFAEKAAKELLFLVQNFNYERDRKGSDFMNLPQALTEKRGDCDSRALLMVLMLKQMNIDAVLLVSPNKSHAIAAVDCPGSGTCFTHNGRDYLGCETTAHVPIGEIADEIAAPENWFPVDFYVIENFESN
;
A
#
# COMPACT_ATOMS: atom_id res chain seq x y z
N MET A 1 -22.58 3.30 -43.41
CA MET A 1 -23.16 4.04 -42.26
C MET A 1 -22.34 3.65 -41.03
N LYS A 2 -21.36 4.51 -40.63
CA LYS A 2 -20.56 4.30 -39.44
C LYS A 2 -21.39 4.67 -38.19
N LYS A 3 -21.70 3.70 -37.34
CA LYS A 3 -22.31 3.96 -36.04
C LYS A 3 -21.31 4.76 -35.21
N LYS A 4 -21.64 6.01 -34.90
CA LYS A 4 -20.95 6.80 -33.87
C LYS A 4 -21.30 6.16 -32.53
N ASN A 5 -20.37 5.40 -31.98
CA ASN A 5 -20.42 5.02 -30.57
C ASN A 5 -20.12 6.27 -29.74
N VAL A 6 -21.16 6.94 -29.30
CA VAL A 6 -21.07 7.95 -28.25
C VAL A 6 -20.95 7.18 -26.95
N LEU A 7 -19.72 7.00 -26.48
CA LEU A 7 -19.40 6.38 -25.20
C LEU A 7 -19.69 7.43 -24.13
N LEU A 8 -20.87 7.37 -23.54
CA LEU A 8 -21.23 8.17 -22.37
C LEU A 8 -20.50 7.62 -21.15
N PHE A 9 -19.80 8.49 -20.44
CA PHE A 9 -19.43 8.25 -19.04
C PHE A 9 -20.74 8.26 -18.25
N PHE A 10 -21.20 7.11 -17.77
CA PHE A 10 -22.47 7.03 -17.03
C PHE A 10 -22.26 7.43 -15.57
N LEU A 11 -22.78 8.55 -15.21
CA LEU A 11 -23.10 8.93 -13.83
C LEU A 11 -24.53 8.43 -13.54
N PHE A 12 -24.65 7.27 -12.94
CA PHE A 12 -25.94 6.75 -12.51
C PHE A 12 -26.11 6.88 -10.99
N LEU A 13 -27.18 7.54 -10.59
CA LEU A 13 -27.76 7.41 -9.25
C LEU A 13 -28.75 6.23 -9.35
N SER A 14 -28.40 5.03 -8.92
CA SER A 14 -29.31 3.90 -8.93
C SER A 14 -30.06 3.80 -7.60
N CYS A 15 -31.38 3.66 -7.71
CA CYS A 15 -32.25 3.18 -6.65
C CYS A 15 -31.87 1.75 -6.26
N PHE A 16 -31.73 1.53 -4.98
CA PHE A 16 -31.27 0.31 -4.32
C PHE A 16 -32.09 -0.93 -4.62
N VAL A 17 -31.42 -2.02 -4.97
CA VAL A 17 -31.79 -3.38 -4.54
C VAL A 17 -30.53 -4.02 -4.00
N PHE A 18 -30.44 -4.15 -2.67
CA PHE A 18 -29.36 -4.86 -2.00
C PHE A 18 -29.46 -6.38 -2.25
N LEU A 19 -28.49 -6.91 -2.96
CA LEU A 19 -28.03 -8.28 -2.77
C LEU A 19 -26.64 -8.16 -2.12
N SER A 20 -26.63 -8.24 -0.79
CA SER A 20 -25.41 -8.25 0.00
C SER A 20 -24.62 -9.55 -0.27
N VAL A 21 -23.70 -9.48 -1.21
CA VAL A 21 -22.54 -10.34 -1.22
C VAL A 21 -21.48 -9.55 -0.47
N SER A 22 -21.17 -9.93 0.76
CA SER A 22 -20.01 -9.42 1.49
C SER A 22 -18.75 -9.89 0.74
N LEU A 23 -18.31 -9.11 -0.23
CA LEU A 23 -16.95 -9.19 -0.71
C LEU A 23 -16.12 -8.38 0.30
N SER A 24 -15.36 -9.09 1.13
CA SER A 24 -14.19 -8.55 1.82
C SER A 24 -13.36 -7.78 0.81
N ALA A 25 -12.59 -6.77 1.24
CA ALA A 25 -11.68 -6.04 0.37
C ALA A 25 -10.70 -7.03 -0.26
N GLU A 26 -11.12 -7.63 -1.36
CA GLU A 26 -10.29 -8.51 -2.16
C GLU A 26 -9.49 -7.62 -3.12
N GLN A 27 -8.22 -7.95 -3.26
CA GLN A 27 -7.41 -7.37 -4.32
C GLN A 27 -8.13 -7.60 -5.65
N MET A 28 -8.55 -6.52 -6.27
CA MET A 28 -9.22 -6.59 -7.56
C MET A 28 -8.16 -6.76 -8.65
N TYR A 29 -8.19 -7.89 -9.34
CA TYR A 29 -7.31 -8.19 -10.46
C TYR A 29 -8.06 -8.24 -11.78
N SER A 30 -7.51 -7.60 -12.81
CA SER A 30 -8.01 -7.63 -14.19
C SER A 30 -7.03 -8.37 -15.10
N PRO A 31 -7.24 -9.68 -15.33
CA PRO A 31 -6.33 -10.48 -16.16
C PRO A 31 -6.25 -10.02 -17.62
N SER A 32 -7.34 -9.52 -18.18
CA SER A 32 -7.39 -9.03 -19.56
C SER A 32 -6.64 -7.71 -19.79
N TRP A 33 -6.45 -6.91 -18.73
CA TRP A 33 -5.79 -5.60 -18.80
C TRP A 33 -4.47 -5.54 -18.05
N GLY A 34 -4.14 -6.54 -17.23
CA GLY A 34 -2.89 -6.65 -16.53
C GLY A 34 -2.69 -5.58 -15.46
N TYR A 35 -3.71 -5.31 -14.65
CA TYR A 35 -3.58 -4.44 -13.47
C TYR A 35 -4.36 -5.02 -12.28
N ALA A 36 -3.98 -4.59 -11.10
CA ALA A 36 -4.70 -4.86 -9.88
C ALA A 36 -4.82 -3.60 -9.01
N LEU A 37 -5.79 -3.61 -8.12
CA LEU A 37 -6.04 -2.59 -7.09
C LEU A 37 -6.23 -3.29 -5.75
N ASP A 38 -5.67 -2.71 -4.71
CA ASP A 38 -5.90 -3.10 -3.32
C ASP A 38 -6.71 -1.97 -2.65
N LEU A 39 -8.03 -1.97 -2.94
CA LEU A 39 -8.92 -0.92 -2.48
C LEU A 39 -9.08 -0.97 -0.96
N PRO A 40 -9.30 0.18 -0.28
CA PRO A 40 -9.82 0.18 1.07
C PRO A 40 -11.09 -0.67 1.20
N GLU A 41 -11.32 -1.19 2.38
CA GLU A 41 -12.51 -1.99 2.70
C GLU A 41 -13.78 -1.21 2.34
N ASP A 42 -14.89 -1.93 2.19
CA ASP A 42 -16.22 -1.37 1.93
C ASP A 42 -16.42 -0.63 0.58
N PHE A 43 -15.47 -0.73 -0.36
CA PHE A 43 -15.78 -0.41 -1.73
C PHE A 43 -16.58 -1.54 -2.38
N VAL A 44 -17.77 -1.21 -2.89
CA VAL A 44 -18.70 -2.15 -3.52
C VAL A 44 -18.85 -1.81 -4.99
N LEU A 45 -18.80 -2.82 -5.86
CA LEU A 45 -19.08 -2.65 -7.28
C LEU A 45 -20.56 -2.27 -7.48
N ALA A 46 -20.80 -1.01 -7.82
CA ALA A 46 -22.15 -0.48 -8.04
C ALA A 46 -22.62 -0.64 -9.51
N ASN A 47 -21.70 -0.56 -10.46
CA ASN A 47 -22.01 -0.72 -11.88
C ASN A 47 -20.79 -1.20 -12.67
N ARG A 48 -21.08 -1.92 -13.77
CA ARG A 48 -20.08 -2.40 -14.74
C ARG A 48 -20.64 -2.30 -16.16
N GLU A 49 -19.83 -1.84 -17.10
CA GLU A 49 -20.12 -1.84 -18.52
C GLU A 49 -18.96 -2.52 -19.28
N GLY A 50 -19.22 -3.70 -19.79
CA GLY A 50 -18.16 -4.52 -20.40
C GLY A 50 -17.06 -4.91 -19.41
N ASN A 51 -15.82 -4.95 -19.91
CA ASN A 51 -14.60 -5.11 -19.14
C ASN A 51 -13.78 -3.81 -19.09
N GLU A 52 -14.36 -2.70 -19.56
CA GLU A 52 -13.68 -1.42 -19.74
C GLU A 52 -14.14 -0.33 -18.77
N ARG A 53 -15.30 -0.52 -18.10
CA ARG A 53 -15.88 0.48 -17.23
C ARG A 53 -16.40 -0.13 -15.95
N TYR A 54 -15.98 0.46 -14.83
CA TYR A 54 -16.44 0.05 -13.50
C TYR A 54 -16.74 1.27 -12.66
N LEU A 55 -17.77 1.18 -11.84
CA LEU A 55 -18.11 2.14 -10.80
C LEU A 55 -18.14 1.40 -9.47
N PHE A 56 -17.30 1.82 -8.54
CA PHE A 56 -17.33 1.40 -7.15
C PHE A 56 -17.83 2.54 -6.28
N GLN A 57 -18.57 2.21 -5.24
CA GLN A 57 -19.06 3.14 -4.23
C GLN A 57 -18.61 2.67 -2.85
N HIS A 58 -18.14 3.60 -2.04
CA HIS A 58 -17.74 3.29 -0.67
C HIS A 58 -18.96 3.33 0.26
N ALA A 59 -19.14 2.29 1.10
CA ALA A 59 -20.36 2.14 1.90
C ALA A 59 -20.42 3.11 3.11
N ILE A 60 -19.27 3.57 3.62
CA ILE A 60 -19.20 4.44 4.81
C ILE A 60 -19.14 5.91 4.42
N LEU A 61 -18.28 6.28 3.47
CA LEU A 61 -18.11 7.66 3.01
C LEU A 61 -18.70 7.86 1.61
N PRO A 62 -19.16 9.07 1.27
CA PRO A 62 -19.71 9.36 -0.05
C PRO A 62 -18.60 9.50 -1.11
N VAL A 63 -17.85 8.43 -1.33
CA VAL A 63 -16.75 8.38 -2.31
C VAL A 63 -17.09 7.38 -3.40
N ASP A 64 -17.02 7.84 -4.63
CA ASP A 64 -17.12 7.03 -5.83
C ASP A 64 -15.72 6.85 -6.46
N LEU A 65 -15.45 5.65 -6.98
CA LEU A 65 -14.29 5.35 -7.81
C LEU A 65 -14.75 4.82 -9.16
N GLN A 66 -14.39 5.50 -10.23
CA GLN A 66 -14.61 5.03 -11.60
C GLN A 66 -13.30 4.56 -12.23
N ILE A 67 -13.37 3.43 -12.91
CA ILE A 67 -12.29 2.86 -13.70
C ILE A 67 -12.69 2.92 -15.16
N ALA A 68 -11.82 3.49 -15.99
CA ALA A 68 -11.98 3.54 -17.42
C ALA A 68 -10.72 2.99 -18.09
N LEU A 69 -10.92 2.04 -18.99
CA LEU A 69 -9.88 1.37 -19.77
C LEU A 69 -10.04 1.71 -21.25
N TYR A 70 -8.95 1.99 -21.91
CA TYR A 70 -8.91 2.38 -23.32
C TYR A 70 -7.84 1.58 -24.04
N GLU A 71 -8.21 0.90 -25.13
CA GLU A 71 -7.27 0.13 -25.95
C GLU A 71 -6.30 1.03 -26.73
N GLU A 72 -5.09 0.56 -26.96
CA GLU A 72 -4.23 1.16 -28.00
C GLU A 72 -4.81 0.89 -29.40
N PRO A 73 -4.63 1.82 -30.37
CA PRO A 73 -3.92 3.09 -30.32
C PRO A 73 -4.82 4.33 -30.08
N GLN A 74 -5.84 4.21 -29.23
CA GLN A 74 -6.82 5.29 -29.03
C GLN A 74 -6.18 6.59 -28.54
N PHE A 75 -5.18 6.48 -27.68
CA PHE A 75 -4.37 7.62 -27.17
C PHE A 75 -2.87 7.32 -27.30
N LYS A 76 -2.05 8.36 -27.31
CA LYS A 76 -0.59 8.24 -27.38
C LYS A 76 0.08 8.42 -26.03
N THR A 77 -0.58 9.10 -25.11
CA THR A 77 -0.03 9.44 -23.78
C THR A 77 -1.08 9.31 -22.69
N ALA A 78 -0.63 9.13 -21.46
CA ALA A 78 -1.50 9.16 -20.27
C ALA A 78 -2.29 10.49 -20.19
N LYS A 79 -1.66 11.59 -20.59
CA LYS A 79 -2.30 12.90 -20.65
C LYS A 79 -3.45 12.93 -21.64
N GLU A 80 -3.30 12.42 -22.85
CA GLU A 80 -4.39 12.38 -23.84
C GLU A 80 -5.58 11.55 -23.34
N ALA A 81 -5.32 10.42 -22.67
CA ALA A 81 -6.37 9.59 -22.07
C ALA A 81 -7.13 10.34 -20.96
N ALA A 82 -6.41 11.03 -20.07
CA ALA A 82 -7.01 11.87 -19.04
C ALA A 82 -7.80 13.05 -19.62
N GLU A 83 -7.24 13.77 -20.61
CA GLU A 83 -7.92 14.88 -21.27
C GLU A 83 -9.23 14.47 -21.95
N HIS A 84 -9.30 13.24 -22.46
CA HIS A 84 -10.56 12.70 -22.98
C HIS A 84 -11.64 12.67 -21.91
N VAL A 85 -11.33 12.20 -20.69
CA VAL A 85 -12.24 12.19 -19.55
C VAL A 85 -12.58 13.60 -19.10
N PHE A 86 -11.59 14.51 -19.01
CA PHE A 86 -11.81 15.91 -18.62
C PHE A 86 -12.79 16.62 -19.58
N LYS A 87 -12.65 16.39 -20.88
CA LYS A 87 -13.55 16.97 -21.89
C LYS A 87 -14.97 16.41 -21.79
N GLN A 88 -15.11 15.10 -21.56
CA GLN A 88 -16.42 14.47 -21.42
C GLN A 88 -17.19 14.99 -20.21
N LEU A 89 -16.53 15.16 -19.08
CA LEU A 89 -17.13 15.59 -17.81
C LEU A 89 -17.03 17.10 -17.59
N LYS A 90 -16.45 17.85 -18.56
CA LYS A 90 -16.23 19.31 -18.47
C LYS A 90 -15.51 19.69 -17.18
N MET A 91 -14.46 18.93 -16.83
CA MET A 91 -13.69 19.14 -15.61
C MET A 91 -12.80 20.37 -15.69
N THR A 92 -12.65 21.07 -14.58
CA THR A 92 -11.50 21.89 -14.30
C THR A 92 -10.46 21.03 -13.60
N HIS A 93 -9.19 21.18 -13.94
CA HIS A 93 -8.13 20.30 -13.42
C HIS A 93 -6.82 21.06 -13.20
N LYS A 94 -6.01 20.50 -12.26
CA LYS A 94 -4.61 20.91 -12.06
C LYS A 94 -3.75 19.67 -12.14
N ASP A 95 -2.85 19.66 -13.10
CA ASP A 95 -2.06 18.49 -13.48
C ASP A 95 -0.70 18.45 -12.79
N VAL A 96 -0.30 17.23 -12.44
CA VAL A 96 1.03 16.85 -11.97
C VAL A 96 1.51 15.72 -12.90
N PRO A 97 2.24 16.04 -13.99
CA PRO A 97 2.86 15.02 -14.82
C PRO A 97 4.04 14.39 -14.05
N PHE A 98 4.19 13.08 -14.14
CA PHE A 98 5.27 12.36 -13.49
C PHE A 98 5.67 11.11 -14.29
N VAL A 99 6.72 10.44 -13.86
CA VAL A 99 7.14 9.15 -14.43
C VAL A 99 6.92 8.07 -13.37
N TRP A 100 6.18 7.03 -13.75
CA TRP A 100 6.00 5.84 -12.93
C TRP A 100 6.44 4.61 -13.72
N ARG A 101 7.38 3.85 -13.15
CA ARG A 101 7.95 2.67 -13.81
C ARG A 101 8.47 2.93 -15.24
N ASN A 102 9.22 4.02 -15.39
CA ASN A 102 9.79 4.48 -16.66
C ASN A 102 8.76 4.84 -17.75
N LYS A 103 7.49 5.04 -17.38
CA LYS A 103 6.42 5.47 -18.28
C LYS A 103 5.82 6.80 -17.82
N GLU A 104 5.40 7.61 -18.79
CA GLU A 104 4.69 8.84 -18.49
C GLU A 104 3.35 8.55 -17.84
N ALA A 105 3.04 9.28 -16.79
CA ALA A 105 1.80 9.20 -16.03
C ALA A 105 1.29 10.59 -15.68
N LEU A 106 0.02 10.68 -15.34
CA LEU A 106 -0.60 11.94 -14.94
C LEU A 106 -1.47 11.76 -13.70
N LEU A 107 -1.21 12.58 -12.69
CA LEU A 107 -2.10 12.79 -11.56
C LEU A 107 -2.74 14.17 -11.69
N SER A 108 -4.06 14.28 -11.49
CA SER A 108 -4.74 15.58 -11.56
C SER A 108 -5.76 15.72 -10.44
N SER A 109 -5.73 16.84 -9.73
CA SER A 109 -6.88 17.25 -8.92
C SER A 109 -7.96 17.82 -9.85
N VAL A 110 -9.22 17.43 -9.62
CA VAL A 110 -10.34 17.78 -10.54
C VAL A 110 -11.54 18.32 -9.79
N SER A 111 -12.31 19.17 -10.49
CA SER A 111 -13.67 19.50 -10.07
C SER A 111 -14.58 19.62 -11.29
N PHE A 112 -15.88 19.28 -11.10
CA PHE A 112 -16.86 19.27 -12.16
C PHE A 112 -18.28 19.36 -11.60
N LEU A 113 -19.22 19.77 -12.46
CA LEU A 113 -20.63 19.82 -12.14
C LEU A 113 -21.32 18.56 -12.63
N TYR A 114 -22.06 17.95 -11.75
CA TYR A 114 -22.89 16.80 -12.07
C TYR A 114 -24.37 17.06 -11.82
N SER A 115 -25.22 16.69 -12.76
CA SER A 115 -26.66 16.66 -12.62
C SER A 115 -27.22 15.36 -13.19
N PRO A 116 -27.92 14.55 -12.38
CA PRO A 116 -28.50 13.29 -12.86
C PRO A 116 -29.58 13.51 -13.94
N SER A 117 -30.22 14.67 -13.96
CA SER A 117 -31.10 15.15 -15.02
C SER A 117 -31.31 16.66 -14.91
N GLU A 118 -31.83 17.28 -15.95
CA GLU A 118 -32.12 18.73 -15.97
C GLU A 118 -33.09 19.22 -14.83
N LYS A 119 -33.80 18.27 -14.20
CA LYS A 119 -34.72 18.57 -13.06
C LYS A 119 -34.00 18.78 -11.73
N TYR A 120 -32.75 18.34 -11.61
CA TYR A 120 -31.98 18.44 -10.37
C TYR A 120 -30.97 19.57 -10.46
N LYS A 121 -30.77 20.30 -9.35
CA LYS A 121 -29.69 21.26 -9.27
C LYS A 121 -28.35 20.53 -9.41
N PRO A 122 -27.44 21.03 -10.27
CA PRO A 122 -26.12 20.47 -10.37
C PRO A 122 -25.41 20.48 -9.00
N LYS A 123 -24.76 19.39 -8.67
CA LYS A 123 -23.82 19.29 -7.55
C LYS A 123 -22.42 19.55 -8.05
N GLU A 124 -21.61 20.24 -7.27
CA GLU A 124 -20.19 20.38 -7.52
C GLU A 124 -19.45 19.22 -6.86
N LEU A 125 -18.74 18.45 -7.67
CA LEU A 125 -17.91 17.30 -7.27
C LEU A 125 -16.45 17.68 -7.35
N SER A 126 -15.63 17.12 -6.45
CA SER A 126 -14.18 17.25 -6.43
C SER A 126 -13.51 15.91 -6.19
N GLY A 127 -12.32 15.72 -6.75
CA GLY A 127 -11.60 14.48 -6.60
C GLY A 127 -10.26 14.46 -7.33
N TRP A 128 -9.84 13.26 -7.70
CA TRP A 128 -8.55 13.00 -8.31
C TRP A 128 -8.68 12.09 -9.52
N VAL A 129 -7.88 12.35 -10.54
CA VAL A 129 -7.70 11.46 -11.70
C VAL A 129 -6.26 10.99 -11.73
N LEU A 130 -6.07 9.67 -11.88
CA LEU A 130 -4.80 9.03 -12.18
C LEU A 130 -4.89 8.38 -13.55
N SER A 131 -3.96 8.69 -14.44
CA SER A 131 -3.87 8.06 -15.77
C SER A 131 -2.51 7.41 -15.97
N LEU A 132 -2.52 6.12 -16.33
CA LEU A 132 -1.35 5.26 -16.47
C LEU A 132 -1.39 4.50 -17.79
N GLU A 133 -0.22 4.23 -18.38
CA GLU A 133 -0.06 3.25 -19.45
C GLU A 133 -0.05 1.83 -18.86
N LEU A 134 -0.85 0.94 -19.40
CA LEU A 134 -0.87 -0.47 -19.03
C LEU A 134 0.33 -1.24 -19.61
N PRO A 135 0.73 -2.38 -19.00
CA PRO A 135 1.85 -3.18 -19.50
C PRO A 135 1.59 -3.70 -20.91
N ASN A 136 2.69 -4.05 -21.61
CA ASN A 136 2.66 -4.64 -22.96
C ASN A 136 1.89 -3.81 -24.00
N LYS A 137 1.71 -2.51 -23.75
CA LYS A 137 0.94 -1.60 -24.61
C LYS A 137 -0.51 -2.05 -24.83
N THR A 138 -1.11 -2.68 -23.82
CA THR A 138 -2.54 -3.10 -23.89
C THR A 138 -3.48 -1.90 -23.91
N GLY A 139 -3.04 -0.74 -23.39
CA GLY A 139 -3.83 0.49 -23.41
C GLY A 139 -3.57 1.40 -22.21
N TRP A 140 -4.62 2.11 -21.83
CA TRP A 140 -4.59 3.16 -20.81
C TRP A 140 -5.59 2.88 -19.71
N LEU A 141 -5.14 3.00 -18.47
CA LEU A 141 -5.96 2.97 -17.27
C LEU A 141 -6.19 4.39 -16.79
N VAL A 142 -7.44 4.80 -16.67
CA VAL A 142 -7.83 6.07 -16.06
C VAL A 142 -8.72 5.78 -14.86
N LEU A 143 -8.23 6.14 -13.68
CA LEU A 143 -8.94 6.06 -12.41
C LEU A 143 -9.45 7.46 -12.05
N LEU A 144 -10.73 7.60 -11.73
CA LEU A 144 -11.33 8.83 -11.24
C LEU A 144 -12.01 8.54 -9.92
N THR A 145 -11.52 9.14 -8.84
CA THR A 145 -12.21 9.12 -7.55
C THR A 145 -12.75 10.52 -7.21
N TYR A 146 -13.96 10.58 -6.65
CA TYR A 146 -14.59 11.86 -6.36
C TYR A 146 -15.64 11.77 -5.25
N THR A 147 -15.97 12.92 -4.71
CA THR A 147 -17.02 13.13 -3.71
C THR A 147 -17.67 14.48 -3.89
N ASP A 148 -18.70 14.80 -3.11
CA ASP A 148 -19.27 16.15 -3.03
C ASP A 148 -18.17 17.14 -2.59
N LYS A 149 -18.09 18.31 -3.19
CA LYS A 149 -17.01 19.29 -2.96
C LYS A 149 -16.83 19.67 -1.49
N ASP A 150 -17.93 19.80 -0.75
CA ASP A 150 -17.90 20.12 0.68
C ASP A 150 -17.32 18.97 1.54
N LYS A 151 -17.30 17.75 1.02
CA LYS A 151 -16.73 16.56 1.65
C LYS A 151 -15.31 16.23 1.17
N ALA A 152 -14.81 16.93 0.16
CA ALA A 152 -13.56 16.59 -0.50
C ALA A 152 -12.36 16.47 0.48
N LYS A 153 -12.26 17.39 1.45
CA LYS A 153 -11.18 17.38 2.44
C LYS A 153 -11.29 16.20 3.42
N GLU A 154 -12.52 15.85 3.82
CA GLU A 154 -12.78 14.71 4.72
C GLU A 154 -12.45 13.37 4.05
N CYS A 155 -12.74 13.27 2.75
CA CYS A 155 -12.60 12.06 1.97
C CYS A 155 -11.24 11.94 1.25
N GLU A 156 -10.36 12.94 1.33
CA GLU A 156 -9.13 13.02 0.52
C GLU A 156 -8.21 11.81 0.72
N ASN A 157 -7.98 11.42 1.98
CA ASN A 157 -7.11 10.28 2.30
C ASN A 157 -7.63 8.96 1.71
N LEU A 158 -8.95 8.73 1.77
CA LEU A 158 -9.57 7.55 1.16
C LEU A 158 -9.46 7.57 -0.36
N MET A 159 -9.71 8.72 -0.99
CA MET A 159 -9.59 8.88 -2.43
C MET A 159 -8.14 8.64 -2.91
N ILE A 160 -7.16 9.23 -2.26
CA ILE A 160 -5.75 9.07 -2.61
C ILE A 160 -5.30 7.62 -2.34
N SER A 161 -5.66 7.03 -1.20
CA SER A 161 -5.37 5.64 -0.89
C SER A 161 -5.88 4.70 -1.97
N SER A 162 -7.12 4.91 -2.47
CA SER A 162 -7.70 4.09 -3.53
C SER A 162 -6.91 4.12 -4.85
N LEU A 163 -6.33 5.27 -5.20
CA LEU A 163 -5.52 5.43 -6.42
C LEU A 163 -4.09 4.91 -6.25
N ASP A 164 -3.53 5.02 -5.05
CA ASP A 164 -2.12 4.74 -4.79
C ASP A 164 -1.81 3.22 -4.69
N THR A 165 -2.84 2.39 -4.67
CA THR A 165 -2.71 0.93 -4.54
C THR A 165 -2.62 0.19 -5.86
N VAL A 166 -2.74 0.87 -6.99
CA VAL A 166 -2.64 0.24 -8.30
C VAL A 166 -1.26 -0.39 -8.50
N TYR A 167 -1.24 -1.56 -9.10
CA TYR A 167 -0.03 -2.23 -9.57
C TYR A 167 -0.33 -3.04 -10.83
N THR A 168 0.69 -3.29 -11.65
CA THR A 168 0.56 -3.87 -12.99
C THR A 168 1.33 -5.17 -13.18
N ASP A 169 2.09 -5.58 -12.20
CA ASP A 169 2.82 -6.86 -12.11
C ASP A 169 3.34 -7.06 -10.70
N THR A 170 3.90 -8.24 -10.42
CA THR A 170 4.47 -8.60 -9.11
C THR A 170 5.53 -7.61 -8.62
N MET A 171 6.39 -7.12 -9.51
CA MET A 171 7.45 -6.18 -9.12
C MET A 171 6.88 -4.82 -8.73
N SER A 172 5.86 -4.33 -9.44
CA SER A 172 5.22 -3.05 -9.11
C SER A 172 4.40 -3.07 -7.82
N TYR A 173 4.05 -4.25 -7.34
CA TYR A 173 3.47 -4.39 -6.00
C TYR A 173 4.44 -3.91 -4.91
N PHE A 174 5.73 -4.15 -5.08
CA PHE A 174 6.79 -3.74 -4.15
C PHE A 174 7.39 -2.36 -4.46
N GLU A 175 6.75 -1.58 -5.30
CA GLU A 175 7.16 -0.22 -5.58
C GLU A 175 6.27 0.80 -4.87
N THR A 176 6.81 2.00 -4.72
CA THR A 176 6.02 3.16 -4.26
C THR A 176 4.82 3.35 -5.18
N GLY A 177 3.66 3.58 -4.60
CA GLY A 177 2.43 3.82 -5.34
C GLY A 177 2.53 5.03 -6.27
N PRO A 178 1.73 5.07 -7.35
CA PRO A 178 1.83 6.13 -8.35
C PRO A 178 1.51 7.52 -7.81
N VAL A 179 0.55 7.64 -6.88
CA VAL A 179 0.20 8.94 -6.28
C VAL A 179 1.31 9.42 -5.36
N THR A 180 1.85 8.53 -4.52
CA THR A 180 2.99 8.85 -3.66
C THR A 180 4.21 9.25 -4.50
N THR A 181 4.49 8.55 -5.62
CA THR A 181 5.56 8.92 -6.57
C THR A 181 5.35 10.31 -7.15
N ALA A 182 4.10 10.68 -7.51
CA ALA A 182 3.79 11.99 -8.07
C ALA A 182 3.95 13.13 -7.07
N LEU A 183 3.54 12.91 -5.81
CA LEU A 183 3.53 13.95 -4.78
C LEU A 183 4.88 14.08 -4.05
N TYR A 184 5.64 13.00 -3.97
CA TYR A 184 6.95 12.93 -3.31
C TYR A 184 8.02 12.39 -4.28
N PRO A 185 8.37 13.14 -5.32
CA PRO A 185 9.39 12.70 -6.28
C PRO A 185 10.74 12.55 -5.59
N LYS A 186 11.54 11.59 -6.06
CA LYS A 186 12.92 11.45 -5.60
C LYS A 186 13.70 12.73 -5.80
N THR A 187 14.54 13.08 -4.84
CA THR A 187 15.30 14.32 -4.82
C THR A 187 16.80 14.07 -4.94
N LYS A 188 17.44 13.66 -3.87
CA LYS A 188 18.89 13.48 -3.81
C LYS A 188 19.23 12.27 -2.95
N GLU A 189 20.11 11.42 -3.47
CA GLU A 189 20.66 10.31 -2.71
C GLU A 189 21.64 10.81 -1.65
N LYS A 190 21.51 10.22 -0.45
CA LYS A 190 22.39 10.43 0.69
C LYS A 190 23.00 9.09 1.11
N THR A 191 24.32 9.05 1.25
CA THR A 191 25.01 7.89 1.83
C THR A 191 24.91 7.92 3.35
N ILE A 192 24.52 6.81 3.93
CA ILE A 192 24.44 6.57 5.36
C ILE A 192 25.56 5.61 5.75
N GLU A 193 26.44 6.05 6.65
CA GLU A 193 27.39 5.17 7.32
C GLU A 193 26.72 4.53 8.53
N TYR A 194 26.80 3.22 8.63
CA TYR A 194 26.02 2.47 9.61
C TYR A 194 26.87 1.37 10.26
N THR A 195 26.82 1.25 11.57
CA THR A 195 27.45 0.15 12.28
C THR A 195 26.45 -0.96 12.53
N PHE A 196 26.71 -2.12 11.95
CA PHE A 196 25.91 -3.33 12.12
C PHE A 196 26.84 -4.50 12.48
N ASN A 197 26.52 -5.21 13.57
CA ASN A 197 27.31 -6.35 14.08
C ASN A 197 28.83 -6.06 14.10
N ASN A 198 29.22 -4.92 14.69
CA ASN A 198 30.62 -4.43 14.77
C ASN A 198 31.33 -4.23 13.42
N LYS A 199 30.59 -4.24 12.30
CA LYS A 199 31.09 -3.92 10.97
C LYS A 199 30.53 -2.56 10.53
N ASN A 200 31.36 -1.77 9.89
CA ASN A 200 30.89 -0.57 9.21
C ASN A 200 30.38 -0.97 7.83
N ILE A 201 29.12 -0.65 7.58
CA ILE A 201 28.46 -0.82 6.28
C ILE A 201 27.98 0.55 5.81
N SER A 202 27.74 0.70 4.51
CA SER A 202 27.13 1.91 3.97
C SER A 202 26.03 1.56 2.97
N PHE A 203 25.04 2.40 2.90
CA PHE A 203 23.95 2.30 1.94
C PHE A 203 23.41 3.68 1.57
N THR A 204 22.66 3.78 0.48
CA THR A 204 22.05 5.03 0.05
C THR A 204 20.55 5.05 0.36
N ILE A 205 20.04 6.22 0.69
CA ILE A 205 18.61 6.56 0.77
C ILE A 205 18.37 7.86 0.02
N ASP A 206 17.15 8.08 -0.46
CA ASP A 206 16.76 9.39 -0.97
C ASP A 206 16.32 10.31 0.18
N GLU A 207 16.65 11.60 0.12
CA GLU A 207 16.29 12.56 1.17
C GLU A 207 14.77 12.72 1.32
N SER A 208 13.98 12.42 0.29
CA SER A 208 12.52 12.43 0.33
C SER A 208 11.90 11.18 0.96
N ASP A 209 12.66 10.08 1.15
CA ASP A 209 12.11 8.78 1.55
C ASP A 209 11.37 8.83 2.89
N ALA A 210 11.91 9.55 3.88
CA ALA A 210 11.30 9.64 5.21
C ALA A 210 9.97 10.39 5.17
N GLU A 211 9.90 11.53 4.47
CA GLU A 211 8.68 12.33 4.34
C GLU A 211 7.62 11.58 3.53
N ALA A 212 8.00 10.96 2.44
CA ALA A 212 7.11 10.18 1.59
C ALA A 212 6.48 9.01 2.35
N ASN A 213 7.29 8.18 3.02
CA ASN A 213 6.79 7.06 3.82
C ASN A 213 5.93 7.53 5.00
N LYS A 214 6.29 8.65 5.67
CA LYS A 214 5.46 9.26 6.73
C LYS A 214 4.09 9.68 6.19
N SER A 215 4.03 10.29 5.01
CA SER A 215 2.79 10.70 4.37
C SER A 215 1.87 9.51 4.07
N VAL A 216 2.44 8.37 3.62
CA VAL A 216 1.69 7.13 3.42
C VAL A 216 1.14 6.62 4.76
N ILE A 217 1.96 6.59 5.81
CA ILE A 217 1.54 6.15 7.14
C ILE A 217 0.37 7.00 7.65
N ASP A 218 0.47 8.33 7.59
CA ASP A 218 -0.56 9.23 8.10
C ASP A 218 -1.87 9.09 7.31
N ARG A 219 -1.78 8.94 6.00
CA ARG A 219 -2.93 8.69 5.12
C ARG A 219 -3.62 7.39 5.47
N GLU A 220 -2.87 6.29 5.51
CA GLU A 220 -3.44 4.97 5.77
C GLU A 220 -3.95 4.84 7.21
N PHE A 221 -3.34 5.52 8.17
CA PHE A 221 -3.89 5.62 9.53
C PHE A 221 -5.22 6.35 9.55
N SER A 222 -5.34 7.44 8.80
CA SER A 222 -6.63 8.15 8.65
C SER A 222 -7.71 7.24 8.04
N VAL A 223 -7.36 6.41 7.05
CA VAL A 223 -8.27 5.41 6.48
C VAL A 223 -8.62 4.35 7.52
N LEU A 224 -7.63 3.78 8.22
CA LEU A 224 -7.85 2.78 9.28
C LEU A 224 -8.81 3.28 10.37
N THR A 225 -8.70 4.56 10.78
CA THR A 225 -9.55 5.13 11.84
C THR A 225 -11.04 5.14 11.51
N MET A 226 -11.41 5.07 10.23
CA MET A 226 -12.81 4.98 9.82
C MET A 226 -13.45 3.64 10.23
N TYR A 227 -12.64 2.61 10.44
CA TYR A 227 -13.09 1.24 10.74
C TYR A 227 -13.08 0.88 12.24
N LEU A 228 -12.77 1.82 13.14
CA LEU A 228 -12.59 1.55 14.58
C LEU A 228 -13.79 0.86 15.27
N ASN A 229 -14.99 0.91 14.71
CA ASN A 229 -16.17 0.25 15.24
C ASN A 229 -16.89 -0.58 14.17
N HIS A 230 -16.17 -1.04 13.17
CA HIS A 230 -16.69 -1.82 12.04
C HIS A 230 -16.18 -3.26 12.07
N ASP A 231 -16.94 -4.16 11.47
CA ASP A 231 -16.58 -5.58 11.36
C ASP A 231 -15.29 -5.79 10.55
N ASN A 232 -14.96 -4.86 9.65
CA ASN A 232 -13.76 -4.89 8.80
C ASN A 232 -12.49 -4.35 9.48
N LEU A 233 -12.53 -4.07 10.80
CA LEU A 233 -11.37 -3.48 11.50
C LEU A 233 -10.07 -4.30 11.35
N ILE A 234 -10.15 -5.63 11.43
CA ILE A 234 -8.95 -6.48 11.28
C ILE A 234 -8.39 -6.41 9.86
N ALA A 235 -9.25 -6.44 8.83
CA ALA A 235 -8.84 -6.28 7.44
C ALA A 235 -8.19 -4.90 7.20
N ALA A 236 -8.79 -3.85 7.75
CA ALA A 236 -8.23 -2.50 7.67
C ALA A 236 -6.86 -2.37 8.36
N TRP A 237 -6.64 -3.04 9.51
CA TRP A 237 -5.32 -3.14 10.14
C TRP A 237 -4.32 -3.88 9.26
N GLN A 238 -4.70 -5.03 8.69
CA GLN A 238 -3.83 -5.79 7.80
C GLN A 238 -3.45 -4.96 6.56
N ARG A 239 -4.42 -4.27 5.96
CA ARG A 239 -4.18 -3.38 4.83
C ARG A 239 -3.25 -2.22 5.19
N PHE A 240 -3.44 -1.57 6.35
CA PHE A 240 -2.57 -0.50 6.85
C PHE A 240 -1.09 -0.90 6.81
N TYR A 241 -0.74 -2.03 7.41
CA TYR A 241 0.64 -2.51 7.41
C TYR A 241 1.12 -2.94 6.03
N LYS A 242 0.26 -3.55 5.21
CA LYS A 242 0.62 -3.95 3.83
C LYS A 242 1.01 -2.75 2.97
N ILE A 243 0.26 -1.67 3.04
CA ILE A 243 0.55 -0.47 2.23
C ILE A 243 1.84 0.21 2.70
N ILE A 244 2.09 0.29 4.01
CA ILE A 244 3.36 0.83 4.54
C ILE A 244 4.54 -0.06 4.12
N PHE A 245 4.40 -1.38 4.21
CA PHE A 245 5.41 -2.35 3.79
C PHE A 245 5.75 -2.18 2.29
N ARG A 246 4.74 -2.09 1.42
CA ARG A 246 4.91 -1.88 -0.01
C ARG A 246 5.67 -0.60 -0.31
N ASP A 247 5.25 0.52 0.26
CA ASP A 247 5.89 1.82 0.06
C ASP A 247 7.35 1.83 0.55
N ALA A 248 7.63 1.17 1.68
CA ALA A 248 8.96 1.12 2.27
C ALA A 248 9.91 0.13 1.58
N TRP A 249 9.40 -0.82 0.79
CA TRP A 249 10.20 -1.92 0.23
C TRP A 249 11.46 -1.42 -0.49
N ASN A 250 11.30 -0.60 -1.52
CA ASN A 250 12.43 -0.09 -2.29
C ASN A 250 13.25 0.97 -1.54
N ARG A 251 12.65 1.67 -0.57
CA ARG A 251 13.36 2.66 0.25
C ARG A 251 14.35 2.01 1.22
N ILE A 252 14.03 0.80 1.71
CA ILE A 252 14.86 0.03 2.65
C ILE A 252 15.80 -0.96 1.94
N ALA A 253 15.52 -1.31 0.69
CA ALA A 253 16.28 -2.33 -0.03
C ALA A 253 17.81 -2.12 -0.05
N PRO A 254 18.36 -0.90 -0.24
CA PRO A 254 19.81 -0.71 -0.18
C PRO A 254 20.42 -1.06 1.18
N ALA A 255 19.72 -0.74 2.27
CA ALA A 255 20.15 -1.06 3.63
C ALA A 255 20.06 -2.57 3.89
N SER A 256 18.96 -3.22 3.49
CA SER A 256 18.81 -4.67 3.61
C SER A 256 19.89 -5.41 2.84
N PHE A 257 20.24 -4.95 1.65
CA PHE A 257 21.32 -5.54 0.85
C PHE A 257 22.70 -5.39 1.53
N ALA A 258 22.98 -4.21 2.11
CA ALA A 258 24.22 -3.98 2.85
C ALA A 258 24.32 -4.90 4.09
N VAL A 259 23.22 -5.06 4.82
CA VAL A 259 23.12 -5.97 5.96
C VAL A 259 23.29 -7.43 5.50
N TYR A 260 22.56 -7.86 4.46
CA TYR A 260 22.68 -9.19 3.88
C TYR A 260 24.13 -9.51 3.51
N THR A 261 24.79 -8.62 2.77
CA THR A 261 26.19 -8.79 2.35
C THR A 261 27.15 -8.92 3.54
N SER A 262 26.89 -8.20 4.64
CA SER A 262 27.70 -8.27 5.85
C SER A 262 27.56 -9.59 6.62
N LEU A 263 26.41 -10.25 6.49
CA LEU A 263 26.06 -11.51 7.16
C LEU A 263 26.37 -12.74 6.33
N PHE A 264 26.32 -12.60 5.01
CA PHE A 264 26.45 -13.71 4.06
C PHE A 264 27.84 -14.36 4.14
N ASP A 265 27.87 -15.67 4.17
CA ASP A 265 29.08 -16.49 4.14
C ASP A 265 28.86 -17.65 3.16
N GLU A 266 29.56 -17.61 2.04
CA GLU A 266 29.46 -18.63 0.98
C GLU A 266 29.73 -20.04 1.48
N ASN A 267 30.57 -20.20 2.51
CA ASN A 267 30.96 -21.48 3.07
C ASN A 267 29.97 -22.03 4.11
N ASN A 268 29.02 -21.18 4.58
CA ASN A 268 28.06 -21.58 5.61
C ASN A 268 26.68 -20.98 5.35
N GLN A 269 25.99 -21.50 4.34
CA GLN A 269 24.63 -21.11 4.01
C GLN A 269 23.56 -21.78 4.91
N ASN A 270 23.92 -22.92 5.53
CA ASN A 270 23.05 -23.61 6.47
C ASN A 270 22.89 -22.74 7.73
N GLY A 271 21.64 -22.46 8.12
CA GLY A 271 21.33 -21.63 9.28
C GLY A 271 21.40 -20.11 9.02
N PHE A 272 21.49 -19.67 7.76
CA PHE A 272 21.48 -18.24 7.43
C PHE A 272 20.23 -17.53 7.93
N ALA A 273 19.04 -18.15 7.79
CA ALA A 273 17.78 -17.58 8.26
C ALA A 273 17.79 -17.31 9.77
N GLU A 274 18.23 -18.28 10.56
CA GLU A 274 18.35 -18.12 12.02
C GLU A 274 19.37 -17.02 12.38
N LYS A 275 20.54 -17.01 11.72
CA LYS A 275 21.56 -15.98 11.95
C LYS A 275 21.05 -14.58 11.61
N ALA A 276 20.45 -14.41 10.42
CA ALA A 276 19.92 -13.14 9.99
C ALA A 276 18.81 -12.64 10.93
N ALA A 277 17.90 -13.52 11.33
CA ALA A 277 16.84 -13.19 12.26
C ALA A 277 17.39 -12.74 13.63
N LYS A 278 18.39 -13.43 14.19
CA LYS A 278 19.05 -13.06 15.45
C LYS A 278 19.71 -11.68 15.38
N GLU A 279 20.46 -11.43 14.30
CA GLU A 279 21.19 -10.17 14.14
C GLU A 279 20.23 -8.99 13.87
N LEU A 280 19.17 -9.21 13.10
CA LEU A 280 18.15 -8.18 12.89
C LEU A 280 17.33 -7.92 14.15
N LEU A 281 16.95 -8.96 14.90
CA LEU A 281 16.28 -8.79 16.19
C LEU A 281 17.17 -7.97 17.15
N PHE A 282 18.43 -8.33 17.29
CA PHE A 282 19.38 -7.57 18.10
C PHE A 282 19.52 -6.12 17.65
N LEU A 283 19.54 -5.89 16.32
CA LEU A 283 19.58 -4.54 15.77
C LEU A 283 18.39 -3.69 16.24
N VAL A 284 17.16 -4.17 16.02
CA VAL A 284 15.95 -3.39 16.33
C VAL A 284 15.68 -3.27 17.82
N GLN A 285 16.10 -4.25 18.63
CA GLN A 285 16.05 -4.18 20.10
C GLN A 285 16.95 -3.06 20.67
N ASN A 286 18.03 -2.72 19.98
CA ASN A 286 18.94 -1.64 20.38
C ASN A 286 18.48 -0.24 19.89
N PHE A 287 17.35 -0.14 19.24
CA PHE A 287 16.78 1.17 18.91
C PHE A 287 16.27 1.87 20.17
N ASN A 288 16.35 3.20 20.20
CA ASN A 288 15.68 3.98 21.22
C ASN A 288 14.17 3.85 21.07
N TYR A 289 13.46 3.47 22.13
CA TYR A 289 11.99 3.39 22.09
C TYR A 289 11.41 4.80 22.01
N GLU A 290 10.76 5.09 20.90
CA GLU A 290 10.15 6.40 20.66
C GLU A 290 8.90 6.23 19.81
N ARG A 291 7.84 6.96 20.17
CA ARG A 291 6.58 7.00 19.44
C ARG A 291 6.42 8.35 18.77
N ASP A 292 6.01 8.38 17.52
CA ASP A 292 5.60 9.61 16.86
C ASP A 292 4.16 9.96 17.27
N ARG A 293 4.03 10.78 18.30
CA ARG A 293 2.71 11.20 18.82
C ARG A 293 1.95 12.17 17.92
N LYS A 294 2.48 12.46 16.74
CA LYS A 294 1.83 13.28 15.72
C LYS A 294 1.25 12.34 14.65
N GLY A 295 -0.04 12.16 14.64
CA GLY A 295 -0.70 11.27 13.69
C GLY A 295 -0.83 9.83 14.18
N SER A 296 -0.26 8.88 13.45
CA SER A 296 -0.42 7.44 13.69
C SER A 296 0.34 6.85 14.87
N ASP A 297 1.19 7.62 15.55
CA ASP A 297 2.13 7.12 16.57
C ASP A 297 3.19 6.13 16.03
N PHE A 298 3.23 5.93 14.70
CA PHE A 298 4.12 5.02 13.98
C PHE A 298 5.29 5.79 13.36
N MET A 299 6.53 5.38 13.66
CA MET A 299 7.73 5.96 13.05
C MET A 299 7.92 5.43 11.62
N ASN A 300 8.10 6.31 10.64
CA ASN A 300 8.39 5.86 9.27
C ASN A 300 9.67 5.02 9.21
N LEU A 301 9.67 3.98 8.36
CA LEU A 301 10.74 2.98 8.37
C LEU A 301 12.11 3.49 7.94
N PRO A 302 12.24 4.40 6.94
CA PRO A 302 13.53 5.02 6.62
C PRO A 302 14.14 5.77 7.81
N GLN A 303 13.34 6.52 8.55
CA GLN A 303 13.80 7.25 9.71
C GLN A 303 14.08 6.31 10.89
N ALA A 304 13.22 5.31 11.14
CA ALA A 304 13.44 4.33 12.19
C ALA A 304 14.80 3.62 12.03
N LEU A 305 15.14 3.22 10.81
CA LEU A 305 16.41 2.60 10.50
C LEU A 305 17.59 3.53 10.69
N THR A 306 17.54 4.73 10.09
CA THR A 306 18.70 5.64 10.04
C THR A 306 18.99 6.31 11.39
N GLU A 307 17.96 6.57 12.19
CA GLU A 307 18.08 7.21 13.49
C GLU A 307 18.07 6.22 14.67
N LYS A 308 17.92 4.92 14.39
CA LYS A 308 17.88 3.83 15.38
C LYS A 308 16.87 4.10 16.49
N ARG A 309 15.65 4.42 16.12
CA ARG A 309 14.54 4.69 17.04
C ARG A 309 13.21 4.25 16.46
N GLY A 310 12.24 3.97 17.30
CA GLY A 310 10.90 3.58 16.87
C GLY A 310 10.12 2.88 17.96
N ASP A 311 8.82 2.72 17.73
CA ASP A 311 7.91 1.98 18.58
C ASP A 311 7.91 0.46 18.25
N CYS A 312 6.98 -0.31 18.83
CA CYS A 312 6.87 -1.74 18.56
C CYS A 312 6.53 -2.02 17.09
N ASP A 313 5.62 -1.26 16.51
CA ASP A 313 5.13 -1.44 15.14
C ASP A 313 6.24 -1.19 14.11
N SER A 314 6.92 -0.06 14.22
CA SER A 314 8.02 0.30 13.32
C SER A 314 9.18 -0.68 13.37
N ARG A 315 9.57 -1.13 14.57
CA ARG A 315 10.66 -2.09 14.75
C ARG A 315 10.31 -3.46 14.17
N ALA A 316 9.11 -3.95 14.50
CA ALA A 316 8.64 -5.25 14.04
C ALA A 316 8.48 -5.27 12.51
N LEU A 317 7.82 -4.25 11.94
CA LEU A 317 7.63 -4.17 10.49
C LEU A 317 8.95 -4.00 9.73
N LEU A 318 9.90 -3.20 10.25
CA LEU A 318 11.23 -3.05 9.68
C LEU A 318 11.98 -4.40 9.64
N MET A 319 11.96 -5.14 10.75
CA MET A 319 12.57 -6.48 10.83
C MET A 319 11.96 -7.44 9.81
N VAL A 320 10.62 -7.52 9.75
CA VAL A 320 9.90 -8.36 8.78
C VAL A 320 10.27 -7.98 7.34
N LEU A 321 10.27 -6.69 7.02
CA LEU A 321 10.61 -6.21 5.68
C LEU A 321 12.02 -6.63 5.28
N MET A 322 13.02 -6.42 6.14
CA MET A 322 14.40 -6.80 5.86
C MET A 322 14.57 -8.31 5.71
N LEU A 323 13.91 -9.13 6.55
CA LEU A 323 13.89 -10.58 6.42
C LEU A 323 13.30 -11.03 5.07
N LYS A 324 12.15 -10.48 4.68
CA LYS A 324 11.51 -10.78 3.39
C LYS A 324 12.40 -10.41 2.20
N GLN A 325 13.14 -9.31 2.27
CA GLN A 325 14.12 -8.92 1.25
C GLN A 325 15.34 -9.85 1.18
N MET A 326 15.63 -10.57 2.27
CA MET A 326 16.64 -11.63 2.32
C MET A 326 16.09 -13.01 1.93
N ASN A 327 14.85 -13.07 1.42
CA ASN A 327 14.14 -14.32 1.09
C ASN A 327 13.94 -15.24 2.31
N ILE A 328 13.76 -14.65 3.49
CA ILE A 328 13.41 -15.34 4.73
C ILE A 328 11.95 -15.05 5.04
N ASP A 329 11.17 -16.11 5.21
CA ASP A 329 9.74 -15.94 5.47
C ASP A 329 9.49 -15.42 6.90
N ALA A 330 8.68 -14.38 6.98
CA ALA A 330 8.36 -13.70 8.23
C ALA A 330 6.99 -13.03 8.12
N VAL A 331 6.31 -12.89 9.25
CA VAL A 331 5.01 -12.24 9.39
C VAL A 331 5.06 -11.19 10.50
N LEU A 332 4.22 -10.17 10.38
CA LEU A 332 3.96 -9.25 11.47
C LEU A 332 2.76 -9.77 12.28
N LEU A 333 2.90 -9.85 13.59
CA LEU A 333 1.83 -10.20 14.51
C LEU A 333 1.38 -8.94 15.24
N VAL A 334 0.08 -8.65 15.19
CA VAL A 334 -0.50 -7.44 15.78
C VAL A 334 -1.55 -7.82 16.82
N SER A 335 -1.51 -7.16 17.96
CA SER A 335 -2.45 -7.31 19.04
C SER A 335 -3.04 -5.96 19.47
N PRO A 336 -4.22 -5.57 18.96
CA PRO A 336 -4.89 -4.35 19.39
C PRO A 336 -5.20 -4.34 20.88
N ASN A 337 -5.59 -5.51 21.44
CA ASN A 337 -5.92 -5.66 22.86
C ASN A 337 -4.72 -5.43 23.78
N LYS A 338 -3.52 -5.71 23.31
CA LYS A 338 -2.26 -5.47 24.04
C LYS A 338 -1.58 -4.17 23.60
N SER A 339 -2.11 -3.50 22.58
CA SER A 339 -1.48 -2.32 21.96
C SER A 339 -0.02 -2.61 21.60
N HIS A 340 0.22 -3.74 20.94
CA HIS A 340 1.56 -4.26 20.69
C HIS A 340 1.67 -4.97 19.33
N ALA A 341 2.87 -4.90 18.75
CA ALA A 341 3.23 -5.64 17.54
C ALA A 341 4.60 -6.30 17.72
N ILE A 342 4.75 -7.52 17.21
CA ILE A 342 5.99 -8.27 17.17
C ILE A 342 6.24 -8.84 15.78
N ALA A 343 7.49 -9.12 15.44
CA ALA A 343 7.83 -9.92 14.28
C ALA A 343 7.73 -11.42 14.61
N ALA A 344 7.51 -12.26 13.60
CA ALA A 344 7.67 -13.69 13.74
C ALA A 344 8.31 -14.25 12.47
N VAL A 345 9.20 -15.24 12.60
CA VAL A 345 10.08 -15.69 11.51
C VAL A 345 10.05 -17.22 11.38
N ASP A 346 10.00 -17.69 10.13
CA ASP A 346 10.20 -19.11 9.79
C ASP A 346 11.69 -19.42 9.81
N CYS A 347 12.18 -19.88 10.95
CA CYS A 347 13.55 -20.35 11.09
C CYS A 347 13.66 -21.46 12.14
N PRO A 348 14.69 -22.32 12.12
CA PRO A 348 14.94 -23.28 13.17
C PRO A 348 15.12 -22.61 14.52
N GLY A 349 14.57 -23.22 15.57
CA GLY A 349 14.70 -22.71 16.94
C GLY A 349 13.73 -23.36 17.90
N SER A 350 13.66 -22.84 19.13
CA SER A 350 12.72 -23.26 20.16
C SER A 350 12.12 -22.04 20.85
N GLY A 351 10.92 -22.20 21.38
CA GLY A 351 10.23 -21.14 22.11
C GLY A 351 8.77 -20.98 21.65
N THR A 352 8.23 -19.80 21.86
CA THR A 352 6.85 -19.48 21.48
C THR A 352 6.73 -19.39 19.96
N CYS A 353 5.89 -20.25 19.39
CA CYS A 353 5.57 -20.30 17.97
C CYS A 353 4.13 -19.85 17.71
N PHE A 354 3.95 -19.23 16.57
CA PHE A 354 2.64 -18.83 16.04
C PHE A 354 2.42 -19.53 14.71
N THR A 355 1.37 -20.35 14.62
CA THR A 355 1.05 -21.06 13.37
C THR A 355 0.20 -20.19 12.48
N HIS A 356 0.65 -19.98 11.22
CA HIS A 356 -0.10 -19.26 10.22
C HIS A 356 0.08 -19.91 8.84
N ASN A 357 -1.03 -20.11 8.09
CA ASN A 357 -1.04 -20.79 6.79
C ASN A 357 -0.30 -22.14 6.77
N GLY A 358 -0.37 -22.90 7.89
CA GLY A 358 0.26 -24.22 8.03
C GLY A 358 1.77 -24.18 8.24
N ARG A 359 2.34 -23.03 8.56
CA ARG A 359 3.76 -22.85 8.96
C ARG A 359 3.85 -22.32 10.36
N ASP A 360 4.92 -22.66 11.05
CA ASP A 360 5.22 -22.20 12.41
C ASP A 360 6.28 -21.10 12.33
N TYR A 361 6.00 -19.97 12.95
CA TYR A 361 6.87 -18.81 13.03
C TYR A 361 7.28 -18.58 14.47
N LEU A 362 8.58 -18.51 14.75
CA LEU A 362 9.11 -18.15 16.06
C LEU A 362 8.90 -16.65 16.33
N GLY A 363 8.30 -16.34 17.49
CA GLY A 363 8.07 -14.96 17.92
C GLY A 363 9.37 -14.20 18.17
N CYS A 364 9.40 -12.93 17.78
CA CYS A 364 10.53 -12.01 17.91
C CYS A 364 10.06 -10.74 18.62
N GLU A 365 10.28 -10.65 19.93
CA GLU A 365 9.97 -9.46 20.73
C GLU A 365 11.00 -8.36 20.44
N THR A 366 10.56 -7.29 19.78
CA THR A 366 11.47 -6.23 19.29
C THR A 366 11.69 -5.11 20.29
N THR A 367 10.96 -5.08 21.42
CA THR A 367 11.02 -4.01 22.41
C THR A 367 11.71 -4.40 23.71
N ALA A 368 11.99 -5.68 23.91
CA ALA A 368 12.74 -6.23 25.02
C ALA A 368 13.98 -6.99 24.55
N HIS A 369 15.08 -6.93 25.32
CA HIS A 369 16.31 -7.67 25.01
C HIS A 369 16.18 -9.15 25.38
N VAL A 370 15.51 -9.90 24.55
CA VAL A 370 15.28 -11.36 24.69
C VAL A 370 15.63 -12.09 23.40
N PRO A 371 16.01 -13.36 23.45
CA PRO A 371 16.26 -14.14 22.24
C PRO A 371 14.98 -14.44 21.43
N ILE A 372 15.16 -14.90 20.19
CA ILE A 372 14.05 -15.40 19.35
C ILE A 372 13.33 -16.52 20.09
N GLY A 373 12.00 -16.51 20.03
CA GLY A 373 11.12 -17.49 20.69
C GLY A 373 10.81 -17.19 22.15
N GLU A 374 11.41 -16.17 22.75
CA GLU A 374 11.10 -15.73 24.11
C GLU A 374 10.10 -14.57 24.06
N ILE A 375 8.86 -14.87 24.47
CA ILE A 375 7.75 -13.92 24.53
C ILE A 375 7.17 -13.99 25.94
N ALA A 376 6.84 -12.85 26.52
CA ALA A 376 6.26 -12.79 27.88
C ALA A 376 4.95 -13.58 27.94
N ASP A 377 4.75 -14.37 29.01
CA ASP A 377 3.59 -15.28 29.19
C ASP A 377 2.25 -14.56 29.02
N GLU A 378 2.15 -13.29 29.44
CA GLU A 378 0.92 -12.50 29.38
C GLU A 378 0.49 -12.17 27.93
N ILE A 379 1.39 -12.32 26.97
CA ILE A 379 1.14 -12.03 25.54
C ILE A 379 1.44 -13.24 24.65
N ALA A 380 1.96 -14.34 25.18
CA ALA A 380 2.35 -15.52 24.40
C ALA A 380 1.16 -16.29 23.78
N ALA A 381 -0.06 -16.08 24.27
CA ALA A 381 -1.24 -16.79 23.79
C ALA A 381 -1.59 -16.38 22.35
N PRO A 382 -1.66 -17.34 21.40
CA PRO A 382 -1.87 -17.06 19.97
C PRO A 382 -3.15 -16.27 19.66
N GLU A 383 -4.22 -16.47 20.44
CA GLU A 383 -5.50 -15.78 20.28
C GLU A 383 -5.43 -14.26 20.53
N ASN A 384 -4.35 -13.76 21.09
CA ASN A 384 -4.13 -12.33 21.26
C ASN A 384 -3.70 -11.65 19.96
N TRP A 385 -3.30 -12.41 18.94
CA TRP A 385 -2.63 -11.89 17.76
C TRP A 385 -3.38 -12.21 16.48
N PHE A 386 -3.37 -11.28 15.55
CA PHE A 386 -3.67 -11.58 14.16
C PHE A 386 -2.42 -11.35 13.30
N PRO A 387 -2.17 -12.23 12.32
CA PRO A 387 -1.04 -12.11 11.44
C PRO A 387 -1.32 -11.12 10.31
N VAL A 388 -0.26 -10.47 9.84
CA VAL A 388 -0.24 -9.68 8.60
C VAL A 388 0.75 -10.33 7.65
N ASP A 389 0.24 -10.80 6.53
CA ASP A 389 1.01 -11.37 5.43
C ASP A 389 1.40 -10.32 4.41
N PHE A 390 2.54 -10.53 3.77
CA PHE A 390 3.08 -9.65 2.74
C PHE A 390 3.30 -10.39 1.42
N TYR A 391 2.33 -11.22 1.03
CA TYR A 391 2.37 -11.95 -0.25
C TYR A 391 1.66 -11.17 -1.35
N VAL A 392 2.21 -11.31 -2.56
CA VAL A 392 1.57 -10.82 -3.79
C VAL A 392 0.59 -11.87 -4.29
N ILE A 393 -0.45 -11.45 -5.00
CA ILE A 393 -1.31 -12.39 -5.72
C ILE A 393 -0.45 -13.11 -6.77
N GLU A 394 -0.37 -14.45 -6.68
CA GLU A 394 0.40 -15.30 -7.61
C GLU A 394 -0.16 -15.27 -9.06
N ASN A 395 -1.34 -14.71 -9.28
CA ASN A 395 -2.06 -14.75 -10.56
C ASN A 395 -1.49 -13.85 -11.67
N PHE A 396 -0.45 -13.05 -11.42
CA PHE A 396 0.23 -12.27 -12.45
C PHE A 396 1.17 -13.08 -13.35
N GLU A 397 1.55 -14.30 -12.95
CA GLU A 397 2.56 -15.11 -13.65
C GLU A 397 1.98 -16.07 -14.72
N SER A 398 0.68 -16.13 -14.93
CA SER A 398 0.04 -17.13 -15.80
C SER A 398 -0.42 -16.62 -17.16
N ASN A 399 0.27 -15.60 -17.77
CA ASN A 399 0.05 -15.26 -19.18
C ASN A 399 1.37 -14.95 -19.90
#